data_a17a7149de7a41445660cde67493de38
#
_entry.id   a17a7149de7a41445660cde67493de38
#
_cell.length_a   1.000
_cell.length_b   1.000
_cell.length_c   1.000
_cell.angle_alpha   90.00
_cell.angle_beta   90.00
_cell.angle_gamma   90.00
#
_symmetry.space_group_name_H-M   'P 1'
#
loop_
_entity.id
_entity.type
_entity.pdbx_description
1 polymer ?
#
loop_
_entity_poly.entity_id
_entity_poly.type
_entity_poly.pdbx_seq_one_letter_code
_entity_poly.pdbx_strand_id
1 'polypeptide(L)'
;MGKKAQLSAFDRAMNYLTYRDRTEAEIVEYLQKKNYSEREIAEGLALLIQYGYIDDERYIKNTCELNKITKYYGKKRLAQELIRKGIPKSKIEDINLYYSEEEETDCCQKLLEEALKRYCHEEPEKRFRKVMNWMMRRGYAYDLVHPLLTQELENFTEEMSDDDRESHRDSIEAAYQKYFRMQRTKGYSGYELRMRIQRNLRSRGFSGSEIHELLNEKKEEGDFDE
;
A
#
# COMPACT_ATOMS: atom_id res chain seq x y z
N MET A 1 52.53 23.58 -10.85
CA MET A 1 51.47 22.61 -10.56
C MET A 1 50.41 22.76 -11.65
N GLY A 2 50.39 21.83 -12.63
CA GLY A 2 49.38 21.83 -13.71
C GLY A 2 47.98 21.63 -13.15
N LYS A 3 47.05 22.58 -13.41
CA LYS A 3 45.63 22.36 -13.17
C LYS A 3 45.22 21.09 -13.95
N LYS A 4 44.86 19.99 -13.24
CA LYS A 4 44.19 18.88 -13.91
C LYS A 4 43.02 19.44 -14.69
N ALA A 5 42.97 19.20 -16.00
CA ALA A 5 41.88 19.65 -16.84
C ALA A 5 40.58 19.12 -16.22
N GLN A 6 39.65 20.01 -15.90
CA GLN A 6 38.38 19.64 -15.37
C GLN A 6 37.62 18.90 -16.48
N LEU A 7 37.08 17.73 -16.19
CA LEU A 7 36.22 16.98 -17.13
C LEU A 7 35.05 17.86 -17.57
N SER A 8 34.60 17.71 -18.81
CA SER A 8 33.34 18.34 -19.23
C SER A 8 32.16 17.91 -18.36
N ALA A 9 31.09 18.70 -18.30
CA ALA A 9 29.87 18.32 -17.59
C ALA A 9 29.30 17.00 -18.14
N PHE A 10 29.36 16.79 -19.46
CA PHE A 10 28.98 15.56 -20.12
C PHE A 10 29.80 14.36 -19.63
N ASP A 11 31.12 14.40 -19.68
CA ASP A 11 31.99 13.29 -19.25
C ASP A 11 31.84 13.01 -17.75
N ARG A 12 31.64 14.07 -16.96
CA ARG A 12 31.39 13.92 -15.51
C ARG A 12 30.09 13.18 -15.23
N ALA A 13 29.02 13.51 -15.95
CA ALA A 13 27.73 12.87 -15.84
C ALA A 13 27.76 11.44 -16.36
N MET A 14 28.46 11.17 -17.49
CA MET A 14 28.66 9.82 -18.00
C MET A 14 29.30 8.91 -16.94
N ASN A 15 30.35 9.38 -16.27
CA ASN A 15 30.96 8.63 -15.17
C ASN A 15 29.98 8.38 -14.00
N TYR A 16 29.02 9.28 -13.76
CA TYR A 16 28.03 9.11 -12.71
C TYR A 16 26.93 8.13 -13.09
N LEU A 17 26.62 8.02 -14.38
CA LEU A 17 25.65 7.07 -14.94
C LEU A 17 26.16 5.62 -14.98
N THR A 18 27.48 5.38 -14.94
CA THR A 18 28.03 4.01 -14.95
C THR A 18 27.56 3.15 -13.76
N TYR A 19 27.13 3.76 -12.66
CA TYR A 19 26.75 3.04 -11.45
C TYR A 19 25.28 2.63 -11.43
N ARG A 20 24.39 3.42 -12.01
CA ARG A 20 22.96 3.15 -12.14
C ARG A 20 22.26 4.22 -12.99
N ASP A 21 21.07 3.92 -13.46
CA ASP A 21 20.19 4.90 -14.09
C ASP A 21 19.90 6.08 -13.16
N ARG A 22 19.80 7.28 -13.74
CA ARG A 22 19.53 8.54 -13.06
C ARG A 22 18.48 9.34 -13.82
N THR A 23 17.73 10.16 -13.09
CA THR A 23 16.83 11.14 -13.67
C THR A 23 17.58 12.38 -14.12
N GLU A 24 16.97 13.19 -15.00
CA GLU A 24 17.49 14.50 -15.41
C GLU A 24 17.83 15.36 -14.18
N ALA A 25 16.91 15.42 -13.20
CA ALA A 25 17.08 16.17 -11.97
C ALA A 25 18.27 15.69 -11.12
N GLU A 26 18.47 14.38 -10.99
CA GLU A 26 19.62 13.80 -10.25
C GLU A 26 20.96 14.19 -10.91
N ILE A 27 21.00 14.29 -12.24
CA ILE A 27 22.22 14.72 -12.98
C ILE A 27 22.46 16.20 -12.74
N VAL A 28 21.44 17.04 -12.87
CA VAL A 28 21.55 18.48 -12.61
C VAL A 28 22.07 18.75 -11.20
N GLU A 29 21.44 18.13 -10.19
CA GLU A 29 21.86 18.27 -8.79
C GLU A 29 23.32 17.81 -8.57
N TYR A 30 23.70 16.70 -9.18
CA TYR A 30 25.07 16.19 -9.10
C TYR A 30 26.10 17.13 -9.70
N LEU A 31 25.84 17.69 -10.89
CA LEU A 31 26.74 18.62 -11.58
C LEU A 31 26.81 19.97 -10.84
N GLN A 32 25.70 20.46 -10.28
CA GLN A 32 25.69 21.65 -9.42
C GLN A 32 26.60 21.47 -8.19
N LYS A 33 26.52 20.33 -7.53
CA LYS A 33 27.42 19.98 -6.40
C LYS A 33 28.88 19.85 -6.81
N LYS A 34 29.18 19.72 -8.11
CA LYS A 34 30.54 19.72 -8.67
C LYS A 34 30.99 21.09 -9.19
N ASN A 35 30.22 22.13 -8.92
CA ASN A 35 30.47 23.52 -9.29
C ASN A 35 30.55 23.77 -10.80
N TYR A 36 29.79 23.02 -11.62
CA TYR A 36 29.58 23.38 -13.02
C TYR A 36 28.59 24.53 -13.10
N SER A 37 28.80 25.44 -14.08
CA SER A 37 27.87 26.51 -14.36
C SER A 37 26.55 25.99 -14.96
N GLU A 38 25.48 26.77 -14.84
CA GLU A 38 24.17 26.44 -15.43
C GLU A 38 24.29 26.17 -16.94
N ARG A 39 25.12 26.90 -17.65
CA ARG A 39 25.35 26.74 -19.09
C ARG A 39 26.02 25.41 -19.38
N GLU A 40 27.08 25.05 -18.67
CA GLU A 40 27.78 23.77 -18.85
C GLU A 40 26.86 22.59 -18.53
N ILE A 41 26.00 22.72 -17.50
CA ILE A 41 25.01 21.73 -17.12
C ILE A 41 23.98 21.56 -18.24
N ALA A 42 23.42 22.66 -18.75
CA ALA A 42 22.42 22.63 -19.83
C ALA A 42 22.98 22.00 -21.11
N GLU A 43 24.21 22.38 -21.52
CA GLU A 43 24.88 21.83 -22.71
C GLU A 43 25.17 20.31 -22.51
N GLY A 44 25.68 19.92 -21.34
CA GLY A 44 25.97 18.53 -21.03
C GLY A 44 24.69 17.67 -20.94
N LEU A 45 23.63 18.18 -20.32
CA LEU A 45 22.33 17.50 -20.20
C LEU A 45 21.67 17.30 -21.58
N ALA A 46 21.69 18.34 -22.42
CA ALA A 46 21.15 18.24 -23.79
C ALA A 46 21.81 17.12 -24.61
N LEU A 47 23.14 16.98 -24.51
CA LEU A 47 23.88 15.90 -25.18
C LEU A 47 23.50 14.53 -24.61
N LEU A 48 23.36 14.40 -23.27
CA LEU A 48 22.98 13.14 -22.64
C LEU A 48 21.59 12.68 -23.07
N ILE A 49 20.63 13.60 -23.20
CA ILE A 49 19.29 13.33 -23.68
C ILE A 49 19.33 12.97 -25.17
N GLN A 50 20.03 13.76 -25.99
CA GLN A 50 20.16 13.55 -27.43
C GLN A 50 20.74 12.15 -27.76
N TYR A 51 21.73 11.71 -27.00
CA TYR A 51 22.33 10.39 -27.16
C TYR A 51 21.58 9.26 -26.43
N GLY A 52 20.45 9.57 -25.77
CA GLY A 52 19.62 8.59 -25.08
C GLY A 52 20.23 8.00 -23.81
N TYR A 53 21.25 8.63 -23.24
CA TYR A 53 21.84 8.22 -21.96
C TYR A 53 20.91 8.51 -20.78
N ILE A 54 20.11 9.57 -20.89
CA ILE A 54 19.09 9.96 -19.91
C ILE A 54 17.75 10.03 -20.61
N ASP A 55 16.74 9.44 -19.96
CA ASP A 55 15.36 9.41 -20.43
C ASP A 55 14.46 9.16 -19.21
N ASP A 56 13.77 10.21 -18.75
CA ASP A 56 12.89 10.16 -17.60
C ASP A 56 11.69 9.23 -17.82
N GLU A 57 11.17 9.11 -19.05
CA GLU A 57 10.06 8.18 -19.36
C GLU A 57 10.50 6.73 -19.24
N ARG A 58 11.67 6.41 -19.80
CA ARG A 58 12.28 5.09 -19.62
C ARG A 58 12.56 4.80 -18.15
N TYR A 59 13.00 5.80 -17.38
CA TYR A 59 13.22 5.67 -15.95
C TYR A 59 11.93 5.35 -15.19
N ILE A 60 10.81 6.03 -15.51
CA ILE A 60 9.50 5.77 -14.94
C ILE A 60 9.08 4.32 -15.25
N LYS A 61 9.12 3.93 -16.53
CA LYS A 61 8.75 2.58 -16.97
C LYS A 61 9.56 1.51 -16.24
N ASN A 62 10.88 1.62 -16.24
CA ASN A 62 11.75 0.65 -15.56
C ASN A 62 11.48 0.59 -14.04
N THR A 63 11.18 1.73 -13.42
CA THR A 63 10.83 1.80 -12.00
C THR A 63 9.51 1.10 -11.72
N CYS A 64 8.49 1.27 -12.58
CA CYS A 64 7.22 0.57 -12.47
C CYS A 64 7.39 -0.95 -12.65
N GLU A 65 8.14 -1.38 -13.67
CA GLU A 65 8.42 -2.81 -13.89
C GLU A 65 9.15 -3.44 -12.68
N LEU A 66 10.18 -2.77 -12.18
CA LEU A 66 10.92 -3.26 -11.02
C LEU A 66 10.04 -3.29 -9.76
N ASN A 67 9.11 -2.34 -9.61
CA ASN A 67 8.18 -2.31 -8.50
C ASN A 67 7.30 -3.56 -8.44
N LYS A 68 6.83 -4.05 -9.57
CA LYS A 68 5.97 -5.24 -9.70
C LYS A 68 6.66 -6.54 -9.25
N ILE A 69 7.98 -6.53 -9.17
CA ILE A 69 8.80 -7.72 -8.85
C ILE A 69 9.41 -7.62 -7.45
N THR A 70 9.72 -6.39 -6.97
CA THR A 70 10.56 -6.24 -5.78
C THR A 70 9.88 -5.57 -4.59
N LYS A 71 9.15 -4.49 -4.83
CA LYS A 71 8.65 -3.61 -3.76
C LYS A 71 7.15 -3.70 -3.53
N TYR A 72 6.41 -3.99 -4.57
CA TYR A 72 4.95 -4.04 -4.53
C TYR A 72 4.33 -2.79 -3.88
N TYR A 73 4.78 -1.58 -4.30
CA TYR A 73 4.16 -0.33 -3.84
C TYR A 73 2.92 -0.01 -4.68
N GLY A 74 1.88 0.50 -4.02
CA GLY A 74 0.73 1.10 -4.70
C GLY A 74 1.11 2.41 -5.40
N LYS A 75 0.28 2.83 -6.35
CA LYS A 75 0.52 3.99 -7.22
C LYS A 75 0.86 5.27 -6.46
N LYS A 76 0.19 5.54 -5.33
CA LYS A 76 0.46 6.76 -4.53
C LYS A 76 1.90 6.82 -4.04
N ARG A 77 2.44 5.73 -3.52
CA ARG A 77 3.81 5.69 -3.02
C ARG A 77 4.82 5.70 -4.15
N LEU A 78 4.53 4.97 -5.22
CA LEU A 78 5.39 4.95 -6.40
C LEU A 78 5.53 6.33 -7.03
N ALA A 79 4.41 7.05 -7.20
CA ALA A 79 4.41 8.44 -7.66
C ALA A 79 5.21 9.37 -6.73
N GLN A 80 5.07 9.22 -5.41
CA GLN A 80 5.86 9.99 -4.44
C GLN A 80 7.36 9.69 -4.54
N GLU A 81 7.75 8.45 -4.79
CA GLU A 81 9.17 8.08 -4.98
C GLU A 81 9.73 8.69 -6.27
N LEU A 82 8.96 8.69 -7.37
CA LEU A 82 9.35 9.31 -8.63
C LEU A 82 9.48 10.84 -8.50
N ILE A 83 8.53 11.50 -7.84
CA ILE A 83 8.61 12.94 -7.55
C ILE A 83 9.85 13.26 -6.72
N ARG A 84 10.15 12.45 -5.71
CA ARG A 84 11.35 12.63 -4.86
C ARG A 84 12.66 12.43 -5.63
N LYS A 85 12.60 11.72 -6.77
CA LYS A 85 13.69 11.59 -7.73
C LYS A 85 13.77 12.74 -8.73
N GLY A 86 12.89 13.74 -8.59
CA GLY A 86 12.85 14.93 -9.41
C GLY A 86 12.07 14.77 -10.72
N ILE A 87 11.34 13.67 -10.90
CA ILE A 87 10.44 13.54 -12.04
C ILE A 87 9.30 14.56 -11.89
N PRO A 88 9.03 15.39 -12.92
CA PRO A 88 7.94 16.36 -12.90
C PRO A 88 6.58 15.67 -12.70
N LYS A 89 5.69 16.29 -11.91
CA LYS A 89 4.34 15.77 -11.68
C LYS A 89 3.58 15.53 -12.97
N SER A 90 3.74 16.40 -13.97
CA SER A 90 3.11 16.28 -15.28
C SER A 90 3.45 14.99 -16.01
N LYS A 91 4.64 14.43 -15.83
CA LYS A 91 5.05 13.13 -16.39
C LYS A 91 4.45 11.93 -15.63
N ILE A 92 3.90 12.16 -14.43
CA ILE A 92 3.37 11.12 -13.54
C ILE A 92 1.83 11.19 -13.41
N GLU A 93 1.20 12.26 -13.91
CA GLU A 93 -0.26 12.45 -13.85
C GLU A 93 -1.02 11.24 -14.39
N ASP A 94 -0.50 10.62 -15.44
CA ASP A 94 -1.05 9.40 -16.01
C ASP A 94 -0.14 8.19 -15.75
N ILE A 95 0.13 7.92 -14.46
CA ILE A 95 0.92 6.76 -14.04
C ILE A 95 0.27 5.43 -14.50
N ASN A 96 -1.03 5.44 -14.83
CA ASN A 96 -1.74 4.28 -15.36
C ASN A 96 -1.18 3.78 -16.70
N LEU A 97 -0.50 4.64 -17.47
CA LEU A 97 0.20 4.24 -18.69
C LEU A 97 1.39 3.28 -18.43
N TYR A 98 1.95 3.33 -17.23
CA TYR A 98 3.15 2.56 -16.84
C TYR A 98 2.86 1.50 -15.79
N TYR A 99 1.76 1.65 -15.06
CA TYR A 99 1.33 0.75 -13.99
C TYR A 99 -0.19 0.74 -13.96
N SER A 100 -0.81 -0.24 -14.62
CA SER A 100 -2.27 -0.33 -14.77
C SER A 100 -2.98 -0.58 -13.44
N GLU A 101 -4.31 -0.48 -13.43
CA GLU A 101 -5.11 -0.82 -12.25
C GLU A 101 -5.09 -2.32 -11.97
N GLU A 102 -5.08 -3.14 -13.02
CA GLU A 102 -4.98 -4.59 -12.91
C GLU A 102 -3.63 -5.00 -12.29
N GLU A 103 -2.53 -4.46 -12.78
CA GLU A 103 -1.19 -4.71 -12.22
C GLU A 103 -1.06 -4.25 -10.76
N GLU A 104 -1.68 -3.12 -10.41
CA GLU A 104 -1.73 -2.66 -9.01
C GLU A 104 -2.53 -3.62 -8.13
N THR A 105 -3.64 -4.16 -8.65
CA THR A 105 -4.48 -5.13 -7.95
C THR A 105 -3.73 -6.43 -7.72
N ASP A 106 -3.05 -6.95 -8.73
CA ASP A 106 -2.22 -8.16 -8.62
C ASP A 106 -1.10 -8.00 -7.57
N CYS A 107 -0.44 -6.85 -7.58
CA CYS A 107 0.57 -6.52 -6.58
C CYS A 107 -0.03 -6.40 -5.17
N CYS A 108 -1.24 -5.84 -5.07
CA CYS A 108 -1.97 -5.72 -3.83
C CYS A 108 -2.30 -7.09 -3.24
N GLN A 109 -2.82 -8.01 -4.04
CA GLN A 109 -3.17 -9.37 -3.60
C GLN A 109 -1.95 -10.13 -3.08
N LYS A 110 -0.85 -10.17 -3.85
CA LYS A 110 0.40 -10.80 -3.41
C LYS A 110 0.90 -10.26 -2.07
N LEU A 111 0.78 -8.96 -1.89
CA LEU A 111 1.21 -8.30 -0.67
C LEU A 111 0.26 -8.54 0.51
N LEU A 112 -1.04 -8.70 0.25
CA LEU A 112 -2.03 -9.07 1.26
C LEU A 112 -1.75 -10.46 1.84
N GLU A 113 -1.46 -11.44 1.00
CA GLU A 113 -1.08 -12.80 1.45
C GLU A 113 0.14 -12.75 2.39
N GLU A 114 1.17 -11.97 2.02
CA GLU A 114 2.35 -11.79 2.88
C GLU A 114 1.98 -11.11 4.21
N ALA A 115 1.12 -10.09 4.15
CA ALA A 115 0.70 -9.36 5.33
C ALA A 115 -0.14 -10.21 6.28
N LEU A 116 -1.06 -11.02 5.75
CA LEU A 116 -1.88 -11.95 6.54
C LEU A 116 -1.03 -13.00 7.25
N LYS A 117 -0.06 -13.58 6.55
CA LYS A 117 0.92 -14.50 7.16
C LYS A 117 1.74 -13.82 8.28
N ARG A 118 2.15 -12.58 8.07
CA ARG A 118 2.91 -11.79 9.08
C ARG A 118 2.13 -11.52 10.35
N TYR A 119 0.83 -11.29 10.23
CA TYR A 119 -0.06 -10.94 11.35
C TYR A 119 -1.00 -12.07 11.75
N CYS A 120 -0.71 -13.33 11.38
CA CYS A 120 -1.57 -14.49 11.65
C CYS A 120 -1.86 -14.70 13.14
N HIS A 121 -0.92 -14.37 14.04
CA HIS A 121 -1.07 -14.52 15.50
C HIS A 121 -1.81 -13.36 16.17
N GLU A 122 -2.21 -12.33 15.41
CA GLU A 122 -2.95 -11.22 15.99
C GLU A 122 -4.44 -11.55 16.02
N GLU A 123 -5.11 -11.05 17.06
CA GLU A 123 -6.56 -11.05 17.13
C GLU A 123 -7.17 -10.51 15.83
N PRO A 124 -8.29 -11.06 15.31
CA PRO A 124 -8.85 -10.73 14.01
C PRO A 124 -9.00 -9.22 13.76
N GLU A 125 -9.48 -8.50 14.77
CA GLU A 125 -9.63 -7.04 14.74
C GLU A 125 -8.31 -6.30 14.58
N LYS A 126 -7.32 -6.72 15.33
CA LYS A 126 -5.98 -6.13 15.28
C LYS A 126 -5.30 -6.49 13.97
N ARG A 127 -5.50 -7.72 13.48
CA ARG A 127 -5.01 -8.20 12.19
C ARG A 127 -5.53 -7.33 11.07
N PHE A 128 -6.85 -7.19 10.92
CA PHE A 128 -7.46 -6.34 9.89
C PHE A 128 -6.88 -4.92 9.92
N ARG A 129 -6.87 -4.29 11.09
CA ARG A 129 -6.37 -2.92 11.24
C ARG A 129 -4.88 -2.80 10.93
N LYS A 130 -4.05 -3.78 11.34
CA LYS A 130 -2.61 -3.78 11.09
C LYS A 130 -2.32 -3.96 9.60
N VAL A 131 -2.98 -4.91 8.94
CA VAL A 131 -2.86 -5.16 7.50
C VAL A 131 -3.30 -3.92 6.73
N MET A 132 -4.49 -3.40 7.00
CA MET A 132 -5.00 -2.19 6.33
C MET A 132 -4.03 -1.02 6.44
N ASN A 133 -3.57 -0.70 7.66
CA ASN A 133 -2.61 0.38 7.89
C ASN A 133 -1.27 0.14 7.18
N TRP A 134 -0.83 -1.10 7.10
CA TRP A 134 0.41 -1.45 6.43
C TRP A 134 0.29 -1.28 4.91
N MET A 135 -0.82 -1.71 4.31
CA MET A 135 -1.13 -1.53 2.89
C MET A 135 -1.24 -0.05 2.51
N MET A 136 -1.95 0.75 3.32
CA MET A 136 -2.07 2.19 3.08
C MET A 136 -0.70 2.90 3.14
N ARG A 137 0.20 2.51 4.06
CA ARG A 137 1.58 3.03 4.08
C ARG A 137 2.41 2.60 2.86
N ARG A 138 2.03 1.50 2.22
CA ARG A 138 2.59 1.04 0.95
C ARG A 138 2.03 1.78 -0.27
N GLY A 139 1.05 2.68 -0.06
CA GLY A 139 0.51 3.58 -1.07
C GLY A 139 -0.73 3.07 -1.80
N TYR A 140 -1.33 1.98 -1.32
CA TYR A 140 -2.60 1.49 -1.85
C TYR A 140 -3.78 2.34 -1.35
N ALA A 141 -4.82 2.47 -2.17
CA ALA A 141 -6.05 3.13 -1.78
C ALA A 141 -6.90 2.24 -0.88
N TYR A 142 -7.65 2.83 0.05
CA TYR A 142 -8.57 2.10 0.93
C TYR A 142 -9.58 1.27 0.13
N ASP A 143 -10.17 1.90 -0.89
CA ASP A 143 -11.22 1.28 -1.70
C ASP A 143 -10.74 0.06 -2.51
N LEU A 144 -9.45 -0.01 -2.80
CA LEU A 144 -8.82 -1.19 -3.40
C LEU A 144 -8.54 -2.28 -2.36
N VAL A 145 -7.98 -1.90 -1.21
CA VAL A 145 -7.52 -2.86 -0.20
C VAL A 145 -8.68 -3.49 0.57
N HIS A 146 -9.69 -2.70 0.93
CA HIS A 146 -10.76 -3.15 1.82
C HIS A 146 -11.52 -4.38 1.28
N PRO A 147 -12.05 -4.39 0.04
CA PRO A 147 -12.75 -5.56 -0.49
C PRO A 147 -11.84 -6.78 -0.62
N LEU A 148 -10.60 -6.60 -1.08
CA LEU A 148 -9.63 -7.69 -1.21
C LEU A 148 -9.26 -8.29 0.16
N LEU A 149 -8.99 -7.44 1.15
CA LEU A 149 -8.67 -7.90 2.50
C LEU A 149 -9.85 -8.64 3.15
N THR A 150 -11.08 -8.18 2.93
CA THR A 150 -12.27 -8.85 3.45
C THR A 150 -12.40 -10.25 2.85
N GLN A 151 -12.25 -10.39 1.54
CA GLN A 151 -12.29 -11.67 0.84
C GLN A 151 -11.17 -12.62 1.31
N GLU A 152 -9.95 -12.12 1.42
CA GLU A 152 -8.81 -12.93 1.88
C GLU A 152 -8.95 -13.38 3.35
N LEU A 153 -9.58 -12.58 4.19
CA LEU A 153 -9.87 -12.99 5.56
C LEU A 153 -10.97 -14.06 5.62
N GLU A 154 -11.96 -14.02 4.75
CA GLU A 154 -12.97 -15.08 4.62
C GLU A 154 -12.32 -16.39 4.20
N ASN A 155 -11.48 -16.38 3.15
CA ASN A 155 -10.70 -17.54 2.71
C ASN A 155 -9.79 -18.08 3.84
N PHE A 156 -9.10 -17.18 4.54
CA PHE A 156 -8.21 -17.55 5.64
C PHE A 156 -8.95 -18.22 6.80
N THR A 157 -10.17 -17.79 7.09
CA THR A 157 -11.02 -18.40 8.13
C THR A 157 -11.48 -19.79 7.72
N GLU A 158 -11.72 -20.05 6.43
CA GLU A 158 -12.09 -21.37 5.91
C GLU A 158 -10.92 -22.38 6.00
N GLU A 159 -9.68 -21.92 5.86
CA GLU A 159 -8.46 -22.74 5.93
C GLU A 159 -7.94 -22.96 7.37
N MET A 160 -8.55 -22.34 8.37
CA MET A 160 -8.12 -22.47 9.78
C MET A 160 -8.34 -23.88 10.33
N SER A 161 -7.43 -24.33 11.20
CA SER A 161 -7.62 -25.56 11.98
C SER A 161 -8.83 -25.46 12.92
N ASP A 162 -9.35 -26.59 13.37
CA ASP A 162 -10.50 -26.60 14.29
C ASP A 162 -10.21 -25.87 15.61
N ASP A 163 -9.00 -26.01 16.16
CA ASP A 163 -8.57 -25.30 17.37
C ASP A 163 -8.49 -23.79 17.16
N ASP A 164 -7.99 -23.36 15.99
CA ASP A 164 -7.93 -21.94 15.61
C ASP A 164 -9.33 -21.36 15.36
N ARG A 165 -10.26 -22.16 14.80
CA ARG A 165 -11.67 -21.77 14.61
C ARG A 165 -12.38 -21.56 15.94
N GLU A 166 -12.16 -22.45 16.91
CA GLU A 166 -12.72 -22.32 18.27
C GLU A 166 -12.22 -21.04 18.95
N SER A 167 -10.92 -20.81 18.91
CA SER A 167 -10.31 -19.58 19.45
C SER A 167 -10.85 -18.29 18.77
N HIS A 168 -11.08 -18.36 17.46
CA HIS A 168 -11.65 -17.26 16.70
C HIS A 168 -13.13 -17.02 17.05
N ARG A 169 -13.89 -18.10 17.24
CA ARG A 169 -15.31 -18.05 17.68
C ARG A 169 -15.42 -17.44 19.08
N ASP A 170 -14.53 -17.80 19.99
CA ASP A 170 -14.45 -17.20 21.32
C ASP A 170 -14.16 -15.69 21.25
N SER A 171 -13.31 -15.27 20.32
CA SER A 171 -12.96 -13.86 20.13
C SER A 171 -14.16 -13.03 19.64
N ILE A 172 -14.94 -13.50 18.66
CA ILE A 172 -16.13 -12.80 18.17
C ILE A 172 -17.25 -12.79 19.25
N GLU A 173 -17.42 -13.89 19.98
CA GLU A 173 -18.38 -13.97 21.09
C GLU A 173 -18.03 -12.97 22.21
N ALA A 174 -16.76 -12.93 22.63
CA ALA A 174 -16.30 -11.96 23.64
C ALA A 174 -16.51 -10.51 23.18
N ALA A 175 -16.28 -10.22 21.89
CA ALA A 175 -16.54 -8.92 21.29
C ALA A 175 -18.04 -8.59 21.30
N TYR A 176 -18.88 -9.55 20.94
CA TYR A 176 -20.34 -9.42 21.00
C TYR A 176 -20.80 -9.08 22.40
N GLN A 177 -20.42 -9.86 23.41
CA GLN A 177 -20.81 -9.65 24.80
C GLN A 177 -20.42 -8.26 25.31
N LYS A 178 -19.23 -7.79 24.96
CA LYS A 178 -18.79 -6.44 25.28
C LYS A 178 -19.70 -5.37 24.70
N TYR A 179 -20.01 -5.48 23.39
CA TYR A 179 -20.84 -4.47 22.73
C TYR A 179 -22.31 -4.56 23.12
N PHE A 180 -22.81 -5.77 23.33
CA PHE A 180 -24.16 -6.01 23.83
C PHE A 180 -24.37 -5.26 25.16
N ARG A 181 -23.50 -5.52 26.16
CA ARG A 181 -23.58 -4.82 27.44
C ARG A 181 -23.48 -3.31 27.29
N MET A 182 -22.52 -2.83 26.48
CA MET A 182 -22.31 -1.40 26.28
C MET A 182 -23.52 -0.72 25.61
N GLN A 183 -24.16 -1.35 24.63
CA GLN A 183 -25.30 -0.75 23.93
C GLN A 183 -26.58 -0.86 24.76
N ARG A 184 -26.78 -1.95 25.49
CA ARG A 184 -27.91 -2.10 26.47
C ARG A 184 -27.83 -1.07 27.58
N THR A 185 -26.67 -0.79 28.14
CA THR A 185 -26.47 0.27 29.14
C THR A 185 -26.84 1.66 28.59
N LYS A 186 -26.75 1.86 27.26
CA LYS A 186 -27.16 3.10 26.59
C LYS A 186 -28.67 3.12 26.25
N GLY A 187 -29.43 2.08 26.61
CA GLY A 187 -30.87 1.98 26.42
C GLY A 187 -31.31 1.48 25.05
N TYR A 188 -30.41 0.89 24.24
CA TYR A 188 -30.78 0.32 22.93
C TYR A 188 -31.33 -1.10 23.11
N SER A 189 -32.38 -1.44 22.33
CA SER A 189 -33.02 -2.76 22.30
C SER A 189 -33.41 -3.16 20.87
N GLY A 190 -33.87 -4.41 20.69
CA GLY A 190 -34.44 -4.91 19.48
C GLY A 190 -33.53 -4.71 18.23
N TYR A 191 -34.15 -4.31 17.15
CA TYR A 191 -33.47 -4.11 15.85
C TYR A 191 -32.35 -3.07 15.92
N GLU A 192 -32.53 -1.97 16.66
CA GLU A 192 -31.50 -0.93 16.76
C GLU A 192 -30.26 -1.44 17.49
N LEU A 193 -30.42 -2.20 18.55
CA LEU A 193 -29.33 -2.87 19.27
C LEU A 193 -28.53 -3.77 18.31
N ARG A 194 -29.24 -4.64 17.57
CA ARG A 194 -28.64 -5.54 16.59
C ARG A 194 -27.80 -4.79 15.55
N MET A 195 -28.36 -3.74 14.95
CA MET A 195 -27.66 -2.94 13.93
C MET A 195 -26.39 -2.24 14.46
N ARG A 196 -26.43 -1.78 15.73
CA ARG A 196 -25.30 -1.13 16.38
C ARG A 196 -24.19 -2.14 16.68
N ILE A 197 -24.55 -3.34 17.16
CA ILE A 197 -23.60 -4.43 17.40
C ILE A 197 -22.96 -4.86 16.07
N GLN A 198 -23.76 -5.08 15.04
CA GLN A 198 -23.27 -5.42 13.70
C GLN A 198 -22.23 -4.41 13.19
N ARG A 199 -22.53 -3.10 13.32
CA ARG A 199 -21.59 -2.05 12.91
C ARG A 199 -20.30 -2.10 13.72
N ASN A 200 -20.39 -2.32 15.03
CA ASN A 200 -19.24 -2.41 15.90
C ASN A 200 -18.36 -3.64 15.58
N LEU A 201 -18.95 -4.80 15.33
CA LEU A 201 -18.23 -6.01 14.95
C LEU A 201 -17.56 -5.84 13.58
N ARG A 202 -18.26 -5.24 12.59
CA ARG A 202 -17.64 -4.89 11.29
C ARG A 202 -16.47 -3.92 11.43
N SER A 203 -16.61 -2.91 12.26
CA SER A 203 -15.52 -1.93 12.49
C SER A 203 -14.30 -2.55 13.15
N ARG A 204 -14.46 -3.73 13.73
CA ARG A 204 -13.41 -4.54 14.33
C ARG A 204 -12.78 -5.55 13.36
N GLY A 205 -13.35 -5.72 12.17
CA GLY A 205 -12.79 -6.55 11.12
C GLY A 205 -13.31 -7.98 11.05
N PHE A 206 -14.38 -8.31 11.79
CA PHE A 206 -15.08 -9.58 11.61
C PHE A 206 -15.81 -9.60 10.26
N SER A 207 -15.83 -10.76 9.59
CA SER A 207 -16.49 -10.92 8.30
C SER A 207 -18.00 -10.76 8.37
N GLY A 208 -18.62 -10.46 7.22
CA GLY A 208 -20.07 -10.33 7.14
C GLY A 208 -20.81 -11.65 7.43
N SER A 209 -20.25 -12.78 7.02
CA SER A 209 -20.75 -14.14 7.24
C SER A 209 -20.75 -14.50 8.73
N GLU A 210 -19.60 -14.37 9.40
CA GLU A 210 -19.46 -14.66 10.83
C GLU A 210 -20.39 -13.82 11.71
N ILE A 211 -20.48 -12.49 11.41
CA ILE A 211 -21.39 -11.61 12.12
C ILE A 211 -22.84 -12.02 11.91
N HIS A 212 -23.20 -12.42 10.69
CA HIS A 212 -24.58 -12.83 10.39
C HIS A 212 -24.95 -14.11 11.13
N GLU A 213 -24.06 -15.12 11.12
CA GLU A 213 -24.24 -16.37 11.84
C GLU A 213 -24.42 -16.12 13.34
N LEU A 214 -23.48 -15.41 13.98
CA LEU A 214 -23.55 -15.07 15.38
C LEU A 214 -24.83 -14.32 15.75
N LEU A 215 -25.21 -13.28 15.00
CA LEU A 215 -26.38 -12.47 15.30
C LEU A 215 -27.70 -13.22 15.07
N ASN A 216 -27.70 -14.26 14.24
CA ASN A 216 -28.87 -15.15 14.12
C ASN A 216 -28.96 -16.12 15.31
N GLU A 217 -27.83 -16.72 15.73
CA GLU A 217 -27.79 -17.52 16.97
C GLU A 217 -28.29 -16.70 18.16
N LYS A 218 -27.81 -15.48 18.35
CA LYS A 218 -28.21 -14.59 19.44
C LYS A 218 -29.65 -14.10 19.36
N LYS A 219 -30.22 -14.04 18.16
CA LYS A 219 -31.64 -13.76 17.97
C LYS A 219 -32.50 -14.94 18.43
N GLU A 220 -32.08 -16.17 18.13
CA GLU A 220 -32.77 -17.38 18.60
C GLU A 220 -32.67 -17.54 20.13
N GLU A 221 -31.58 -17.05 20.74
CA GLU A 221 -31.40 -16.98 22.21
C GLU A 221 -32.25 -15.87 22.87
N GLY A 222 -32.91 -14.98 22.11
CA GLY A 222 -33.78 -13.92 22.61
C GLY A 222 -33.06 -12.62 22.99
N ASP A 223 -31.79 -12.46 22.65
CA ASP A 223 -31.00 -11.27 23.04
C ASP A 223 -31.54 -9.95 22.46
N PHE A 224 -32.35 -10.03 21.39
CA PHE A 224 -32.93 -8.89 20.70
C PHE A 224 -34.45 -8.75 20.90
N ASP A 225 -35.03 -9.59 21.74
CA ASP A 225 -36.43 -9.44 22.12
C ASP A 225 -36.61 -8.26 23.09
N GLU A 226 -37.76 -7.59 23.03
CA GLU A 226 -38.02 -6.41 23.84
C GLU A 226 -38.16 -6.68 25.35
#